data_805451e1dad2636375b17dff184b9355
#
_entry.id   805451e1dad2636375b17dff184b9355
#
_cell.length_a   1.000
_cell.length_b   1.000
_cell.length_c   1.000
_cell.angle_alpha   90.00
_cell.angle_beta   90.00
_cell.angle_gamma   90.00
#
_symmetry.space_group_name_H-M   'P 1'
#
loop_
_entity.id
_entity.type
_entity.pdbx_description
1 polymer ?
#
loop_
_entity_poly.entity_id
_entity_poly.type
_entity_poly.pdbx_seq_one_letter_code
_entity_poly.pdbx_strand_id
1 'polypeptide(L)'
;FFHTSANNFLAACIYFFVNYDKKPYDEHGNELVAEYKIDESTLHKKLTGRVYRDNTMQEKVQPAYWLGRYSDMPHILSFLNHSYEEIFEVLETDPEVIPLLAPFMSAFQNKAMDQLEGMIGTLRVQISKLATREAYWVFSGDDFDLKVSDPKHPSYLLIANDPEMENIIGALNAMILNRLVTRVNSGMGKNVPVSIIVDELPTLYFHKIDRLIGTARSNKVAVTLGFQELPQLEEDYGKTGMQKIITTNGNIIAGSVRGKETLEWLSSDIFGKVVQMKKGVTVDRDKTSINYNENMDSLIPPAKIADMRTGWICGLTAKDFTVTKKGKDGSINIQKDKDFETSKFFCKTNFDIKSIEMEEADYKNYPIPKYYEFESIDARERVLTANFNRINQEVKEMIGKIQKEFVKK
;
A
#
# COMPACT_ATOMS: atom_id res chain seq x y z
N PHE A 1 -5.21 -19.97 13.68
CA PHE A 1 -3.97 -20.75 13.94
C PHE A 1 -3.17 -20.93 12.64
N PHE A 2 -3.70 -21.57 11.60
CA PHE A 2 -2.95 -21.88 10.37
C PHE A 2 -2.40 -20.63 9.68
N HIS A 3 -3.15 -19.54 9.56
CA HIS A 3 -2.65 -18.29 8.98
C HIS A 3 -1.50 -17.70 9.80
N THR A 4 -1.55 -17.79 11.12
CA THR A 4 -0.47 -17.28 11.98
C THR A 4 0.81 -18.10 11.80
N SER A 5 0.68 -19.44 11.70
CA SER A 5 1.81 -20.33 11.46
C SER A 5 2.45 -20.05 10.09
N ALA A 6 1.64 -19.96 9.04
CA ALA A 6 2.11 -19.63 7.69
C ALA A 6 2.88 -18.30 7.65
N ASN A 7 2.37 -17.26 8.32
CA ASN A 7 3.03 -15.97 8.41
C ASN A 7 4.36 -16.04 9.18
N ASN A 8 4.42 -16.81 10.27
CA ASN A 8 5.66 -16.98 11.03
C ASN A 8 6.73 -17.70 10.21
N PHE A 9 6.33 -18.72 9.43
CA PHE A 9 7.25 -19.42 8.55
C PHE A 9 7.79 -18.52 7.44
N LEU A 10 6.92 -17.75 6.79
CA LEU A 10 7.33 -16.77 5.79
C LEU A 10 8.27 -15.73 6.40
N ALA A 11 7.99 -15.27 7.62
CA ALA A 11 8.86 -14.32 8.32
C ALA A 11 10.25 -14.91 8.59
N ALA A 12 10.36 -16.20 8.95
CA ALA A 12 11.64 -16.89 9.09
C ALA A 12 12.43 -16.90 7.78
N CYS A 13 11.78 -17.24 6.66
CA CYS A 13 12.40 -17.22 5.34
C CYS A 13 12.87 -15.81 4.96
N ILE A 14 12.01 -14.79 5.12
CA ILE A 14 12.36 -13.40 4.83
C ILE A 14 13.57 -12.96 5.69
N TYR A 15 13.56 -13.29 6.98
CA TYR A 15 14.65 -12.95 7.88
C TYR A 15 15.98 -13.54 7.43
N PHE A 16 15.98 -14.85 7.06
CA PHE A 16 17.14 -15.52 6.52
C PHE A 16 17.67 -14.80 5.27
N PHE A 17 16.82 -14.57 4.27
CA PHE A 17 17.24 -13.95 3.01
C PHE A 17 17.72 -12.51 3.17
N VAL A 18 17.14 -11.73 4.07
CA VAL A 18 17.58 -10.36 4.38
C VAL A 18 18.99 -10.36 4.98
N ASN A 19 19.40 -11.43 5.67
CA ASN A 19 20.70 -11.52 6.33
C ASN A 19 21.72 -12.39 5.57
N TYR A 20 21.27 -13.20 4.62
CA TYR A 20 22.16 -14.08 3.87
C TYR A 20 23.12 -13.29 2.96
N ASP A 21 24.44 -13.53 3.11
CA ASP A 21 25.52 -12.86 2.34
C ASP A 21 25.34 -11.34 2.24
N LYS A 22 24.98 -10.72 3.38
CA LYS A 22 24.59 -9.33 3.49
C LYS A 22 25.76 -8.40 3.19
N LYS A 23 25.52 -7.44 2.28
CA LYS A 23 26.53 -6.50 1.83
C LYS A 23 26.13 -5.06 2.13
N PRO A 24 27.11 -4.18 2.42
CA PRO A 24 26.87 -2.77 2.64
C PRO A 24 26.81 -2.00 1.31
N TYR A 25 25.96 -0.97 1.28
CA TYR A 25 25.79 -0.07 0.14
C TYR A 25 25.86 1.39 0.58
N ASP A 26 26.36 2.27 -0.29
CA ASP A 26 26.30 3.71 -0.09
C ASP A 26 24.92 4.29 -0.46
N GLU A 27 24.74 5.60 -0.28
CA GLU A 27 23.48 6.31 -0.60
C GLU A 27 23.16 6.32 -2.10
N HIS A 28 24.13 6.00 -2.96
CA HIS A 28 23.99 5.93 -4.41
C HIS A 28 23.78 4.48 -4.93
N GLY A 29 23.72 3.49 -4.03
CA GLY A 29 23.55 2.10 -4.39
C GLY A 29 24.84 1.38 -4.83
N ASN A 30 26.01 1.95 -4.60
CA ASN A 30 27.27 1.28 -4.88
C ASN A 30 27.62 0.32 -3.73
N GLU A 31 28.01 -0.91 -4.07
CA GLU A 31 28.47 -1.89 -3.10
C GLU A 31 29.77 -1.44 -2.45
N LEU A 32 29.83 -1.50 -1.14
CA LEU A 32 30.98 -1.20 -0.33
C LEU A 32 31.69 -2.50 0.06
N VAL A 33 33.00 -2.44 0.28
CA VAL A 33 33.78 -3.59 0.73
C VAL A 33 33.77 -3.63 2.25
N ALA A 34 33.26 -4.71 2.84
CA ALA A 34 33.25 -4.94 4.27
C ALA A 34 34.34 -5.93 4.68
N GLU A 35 35.08 -5.63 5.76
CA GLU A 35 35.97 -6.57 6.40
C GLU A 35 35.24 -7.42 7.41
N TYR A 36 35.49 -8.74 7.36
CA TYR A 36 34.95 -9.70 8.30
C TYR A 36 36.07 -10.48 8.98
N LYS A 37 35.92 -10.76 10.26
CA LYS A 37 36.72 -11.77 10.97
C LYS A 37 35.87 -13.00 11.24
N ILE A 38 36.49 -14.17 11.18
CA ILE A 38 35.86 -15.41 11.61
C ILE A 38 35.85 -15.43 13.13
N ASP A 39 34.69 -15.63 13.72
CA ASP A 39 34.57 -15.87 15.16
C ASP A 39 34.88 -17.34 15.40
N GLU A 40 36.00 -17.61 16.09
CA GLU A 40 36.48 -18.97 16.36
C GLU A 40 35.50 -19.80 17.21
N SER A 41 34.64 -19.14 18.02
CA SER A 41 33.68 -19.82 18.88
C SER A 41 32.43 -20.29 18.12
N THR A 42 32.02 -19.58 17.06
CA THR A 42 30.79 -19.84 16.31
C THR A 42 31.07 -20.19 14.84
N LEU A 43 32.32 -20.04 14.38
CA LEU A 43 32.75 -20.16 12.99
C LEU A 43 31.98 -19.22 12.02
N HIS A 44 31.30 -18.23 12.56
CA HIS A 44 30.59 -17.23 11.77
C HIS A 44 31.46 -16.03 11.42
N LYS A 45 31.22 -15.47 10.23
CA LYS A 45 31.83 -14.19 9.85
C LYS A 45 31.20 -13.08 10.67
N LYS A 46 32.01 -12.38 11.47
CA LYS A 46 31.62 -11.16 12.18
C LYS A 46 32.21 -9.95 11.50
N LEU A 47 31.39 -8.93 11.25
CA LEU A 47 31.82 -7.66 10.72
C LEU A 47 32.80 -6.98 11.70
N THR A 48 33.96 -6.54 11.21
CA THR A 48 34.99 -5.85 12.04
C THR A 48 34.66 -4.39 12.31
N GLY A 49 33.57 -3.87 11.73
CA GLY A 49 33.22 -2.45 11.76
C GLY A 49 33.95 -1.61 10.71
N ARG A 50 34.76 -2.23 9.86
CA ARG A 50 35.47 -1.56 8.78
C ARG A 50 34.78 -1.78 7.47
N VAL A 51 34.34 -0.69 6.82
CA VAL A 51 33.71 -0.69 5.51
C VAL A 51 34.41 0.35 4.65
N TYR A 52 34.74 -0.02 3.43
CA TYR A 52 35.50 0.81 2.50
C TYR A 52 34.70 1.05 1.22
N ARG A 53 34.92 2.20 0.58
CA ARG A 53 34.24 2.56 -0.67
C ARG A 53 34.76 1.73 -1.85
N ASP A 54 36.06 1.44 -1.86
CA ASP A 54 36.71 0.53 -2.81
C ASP A 54 37.97 -0.11 -2.17
N ASN A 55 38.52 -1.16 -2.82
CA ASN A 55 39.70 -1.87 -2.32
C ASN A 55 41.02 -1.04 -2.40
N THR A 56 41.04 0.04 -3.14
CA THR A 56 42.22 0.87 -3.40
C THR A 56 42.22 2.13 -2.54
N MET A 57 41.05 2.62 -2.15
CA MET A 57 40.87 3.75 -1.25
C MET A 57 40.56 3.26 0.17
N GLN A 58 41.52 3.29 1.07
CA GLN A 58 41.37 2.94 2.49
C GLN A 58 40.54 3.98 3.28
N GLU A 59 39.48 4.50 2.69
CA GLU A 59 38.60 5.43 3.34
C GLU A 59 37.46 4.66 4.02
N LYS A 60 37.35 4.81 5.35
CA LYS A 60 36.22 4.22 6.09
C LYS A 60 34.95 4.98 5.75
N VAL A 61 33.94 4.27 5.28
CA VAL A 61 32.62 4.80 4.93
C VAL A 61 31.57 4.17 5.82
N GLN A 62 30.60 4.97 6.27
CA GLN A 62 29.40 4.45 6.92
C GLN A 62 28.42 3.98 5.84
N PRO A 63 28.02 2.71 5.83
CA PRO A 63 27.03 2.25 4.86
C PRO A 63 25.68 2.91 5.11
N ALA A 64 25.02 3.30 4.04
CA ALA A 64 23.66 3.86 4.11
C ALA A 64 22.64 2.76 4.41
N TYR A 65 22.84 1.56 3.86
CA TYR A 65 22.02 0.39 4.11
C TYR A 65 22.79 -0.91 3.84
N TRP A 66 22.21 -2.00 4.31
CA TRP A 66 22.71 -3.34 4.08
C TRP A 66 21.64 -4.17 3.39
N LEU A 67 22.02 -4.99 2.42
CA LEU A 67 21.13 -5.82 1.65
C LEU A 67 21.64 -7.25 1.57
N GLY A 68 20.79 -8.22 1.83
CA GLY A 68 21.06 -9.63 1.58
C GLY A 68 21.08 -9.92 0.08
N ARG A 69 21.96 -10.82 -0.35
CA ARG A 69 22.21 -11.08 -1.78
C ARG A 69 20.96 -11.47 -2.57
N TYR A 70 20.06 -12.21 -1.94
CA TYR A 70 18.83 -12.75 -2.56
C TYR A 70 17.58 -12.32 -1.81
N SER A 71 17.58 -11.10 -1.26
CA SER A 71 16.51 -10.60 -0.39
C SER A 71 15.27 -10.08 -1.14
N ASP A 72 15.12 -10.41 -2.41
CA ASP A 72 13.94 -10.09 -3.19
C ASP A 72 12.87 -11.19 -3.11
N MET A 73 11.64 -10.81 -3.47
CA MET A 73 10.49 -11.72 -3.40
C MET A 73 10.64 -12.95 -4.31
N PRO A 74 11.09 -12.86 -5.57
CA PRO A 74 11.26 -14.00 -6.45
C PRO A 74 12.18 -15.08 -5.90
N HIS A 75 13.31 -14.74 -5.27
CA HIS A 75 14.19 -15.70 -4.66
C HIS A 75 13.54 -16.40 -3.47
N ILE A 76 12.81 -15.68 -2.63
CA ILE A 76 12.07 -16.24 -1.50
C ILE A 76 10.97 -17.21 -1.99
N LEU A 77 10.22 -16.82 -3.03
CA LEU A 77 9.20 -17.67 -3.62
C LEU A 77 9.79 -18.94 -4.24
N SER A 78 10.91 -18.81 -4.96
CA SER A 78 11.63 -19.96 -5.51
C SER A 78 12.10 -20.91 -4.40
N PHE A 79 12.65 -20.37 -3.30
CA PHE A 79 13.08 -21.17 -2.15
C PHE A 79 11.92 -21.92 -1.49
N LEU A 80 10.78 -21.29 -1.32
CA LEU A 80 9.59 -21.90 -0.72
C LEU A 80 8.99 -23.04 -1.56
N ASN A 81 9.39 -23.20 -2.82
CA ASN A 81 8.97 -24.30 -3.68
C ASN A 81 9.87 -25.57 -3.51
N HIS A 82 10.96 -25.48 -2.76
CA HIS A 82 11.82 -26.62 -2.46
C HIS A 82 11.21 -27.57 -1.43
N SER A 83 11.85 -28.72 -1.21
CA SER A 83 11.40 -29.68 -0.20
C SER A 83 11.54 -29.12 1.22
N TYR A 84 10.74 -29.63 2.16
CA TYR A 84 10.85 -29.18 3.55
C TYR A 84 12.23 -29.48 4.13
N GLU A 85 12.82 -30.61 3.75
CA GLU A 85 14.17 -30.98 4.16
C GLU A 85 15.19 -29.93 3.74
N GLU A 86 15.20 -29.55 2.45
CA GLU A 86 16.11 -28.52 1.94
C GLU A 86 15.88 -27.16 2.62
N ILE A 87 14.61 -26.77 2.82
CA ILE A 87 14.25 -25.51 3.43
C ILE A 87 14.72 -25.46 4.89
N PHE A 88 14.41 -26.48 5.70
CA PHE A 88 14.80 -26.50 7.10
C PHE A 88 16.31 -26.61 7.28
N GLU A 89 17.00 -27.46 6.50
CA GLU A 89 18.46 -27.55 6.54
C GLU A 89 19.14 -26.18 6.27
N VAL A 90 18.60 -25.40 5.37
CA VAL A 90 19.12 -24.05 5.07
C VAL A 90 18.80 -23.10 6.22
N LEU A 91 17.56 -23.04 6.69
CA LEU A 91 17.13 -22.08 7.71
C LEU A 91 17.79 -22.35 9.07
N GLU A 92 18.07 -23.61 9.42
CA GLU A 92 18.77 -23.99 10.66
C GLU A 92 20.24 -23.56 10.70
N THR A 93 20.82 -23.16 9.56
CA THR A 93 22.18 -22.63 9.52
C THR A 93 22.32 -21.26 10.15
N ASP A 94 21.24 -20.51 10.28
CA ASP A 94 21.21 -19.20 10.93
C ASP A 94 20.63 -19.30 12.35
N PRO A 95 21.48 -19.10 13.39
CA PRO A 95 21.04 -19.20 14.79
C PRO A 95 19.91 -18.22 15.16
N GLU A 96 19.80 -17.10 14.46
CA GLU A 96 18.74 -16.10 14.73
C GLU A 96 17.39 -16.50 14.11
N VAL A 97 17.40 -17.42 13.13
CA VAL A 97 16.19 -17.96 12.50
C VAL A 97 15.62 -19.13 13.31
N ILE A 98 16.46 -19.91 14.02
CA ILE A 98 16.04 -21.09 14.78
C ILE A 98 14.85 -20.82 15.72
N PRO A 99 14.81 -19.72 16.51
CA PRO A 99 13.66 -19.42 17.37
C PRO A 99 12.34 -19.22 16.60
N LEU A 100 12.41 -18.72 15.36
CA LEU A 100 11.24 -18.55 14.50
C LEU A 100 10.72 -19.88 13.95
N LEU A 101 11.60 -20.89 13.83
CA LEU A 101 11.26 -22.24 13.39
C LEU A 101 10.72 -23.12 14.51
N ALA A 102 10.90 -22.75 15.78
CA ALA A 102 10.54 -23.58 16.94
C ALA A 102 9.12 -24.18 16.86
N PRO A 103 8.07 -23.50 16.41
CA PRO A 103 6.73 -24.07 16.29
C PRO A 103 6.62 -25.23 15.29
N PHE A 104 7.56 -25.32 14.33
CA PHE A 104 7.56 -26.29 13.23
C PHE A 104 8.51 -27.47 13.47
N MET A 105 9.53 -27.26 14.34
CA MET A 105 10.61 -28.21 14.56
C MET A 105 10.14 -29.58 15.05
N SER A 106 9.13 -29.62 15.92
CA SER A 106 8.59 -30.88 16.43
C SER A 106 7.98 -31.72 15.30
N ALA A 107 7.22 -31.10 14.40
CA ALA A 107 6.62 -31.78 13.27
C ALA A 107 7.69 -32.23 12.25
N PHE A 108 8.69 -31.40 12.01
CA PHE A 108 9.79 -31.68 11.10
C PHE A 108 10.66 -32.85 11.61
N GLN A 109 11.13 -32.79 12.86
CA GLN A 109 11.97 -33.83 13.47
C GLN A 109 11.28 -35.18 13.59
N ASN A 110 9.97 -35.17 13.87
CA ASN A 110 9.16 -36.39 13.93
C ASN A 110 8.71 -36.87 12.54
N LYS A 111 9.14 -36.23 11.46
CA LYS A 111 8.74 -36.55 10.07
C LYS A 111 7.21 -36.53 9.88
N ALA A 112 6.51 -35.72 10.63
CA ALA A 112 5.05 -35.53 10.54
C ALA A 112 4.70 -34.57 9.39
N MET A 113 4.94 -35.01 8.15
CA MET A 113 4.82 -34.17 6.95
C MET A 113 3.40 -33.66 6.73
N ASP A 114 2.37 -34.46 7.05
CA ASP A 114 0.96 -34.03 6.98
C ASP A 114 0.68 -32.86 7.92
N GLN A 115 1.30 -32.84 9.11
CA GLN A 115 1.18 -31.74 10.05
C GLN A 115 1.90 -30.49 9.55
N LEU A 116 3.11 -30.63 8.98
CA LEU A 116 3.84 -29.53 8.34
C LEU A 116 3.03 -28.94 7.18
N GLU A 117 2.48 -29.80 6.33
CA GLU A 117 1.64 -29.35 5.22
C GLU A 117 0.39 -28.61 5.72
N GLY A 118 -0.25 -29.05 6.79
CA GLY A 118 -1.33 -28.31 7.43
C GLY A 118 -0.90 -26.92 7.91
N MET A 119 0.33 -26.76 8.40
CA MET A 119 0.84 -25.49 8.93
C MET A 119 1.38 -24.53 7.83
N ILE A 120 1.98 -25.06 6.78
CA ILE A 120 2.73 -24.30 5.75
C ILE A 120 2.03 -24.36 4.39
N GLY A 121 1.26 -25.42 4.10
CA GLY A 121 0.65 -25.64 2.80
C GLY A 121 -0.27 -24.52 2.34
N THR A 122 -1.01 -23.88 3.27
CA THR A 122 -1.81 -22.71 2.95
C THR A 122 -0.95 -21.56 2.38
N LEU A 123 0.26 -21.36 2.93
CA LEU A 123 1.21 -20.39 2.40
C LEU A 123 1.64 -20.77 0.99
N ARG A 124 2.03 -22.03 0.76
CA ARG A 124 2.45 -22.51 -0.57
C ARG A 124 1.39 -22.32 -1.63
N VAL A 125 0.12 -22.60 -1.31
CA VAL A 125 -1.00 -22.37 -2.23
C VAL A 125 -1.16 -20.88 -2.57
N GLN A 126 -1.04 -20.01 -1.58
CA GLN A 126 -1.17 -18.57 -1.81
C GLN A 126 0.00 -17.99 -2.62
N ILE A 127 1.23 -18.36 -2.28
CA ILE A 127 2.42 -17.84 -2.97
C ILE A 127 2.58 -18.41 -4.37
N SER A 128 2.09 -19.62 -4.65
CA SER A 128 2.17 -20.22 -6.00
C SER A 128 1.48 -19.37 -7.05
N LYS A 129 0.43 -18.61 -6.67
CA LYS A 129 -0.25 -17.67 -7.57
C LYS A 129 0.65 -16.50 -7.97
N LEU A 130 1.63 -16.16 -7.13
CA LEU A 130 2.57 -15.06 -7.37
C LEU A 130 3.83 -15.52 -8.13
N ALA A 131 4.02 -16.83 -8.31
CA ALA A 131 5.19 -17.41 -8.97
C ALA A 131 5.07 -17.39 -10.49
N THR A 132 4.67 -16.26 -11.07
CA THR A 132 4.61 -16.04 -12.52
C THR A 132 5.94 -15.46 -13.04
N ARG A 133 6.26 -15.67 -14.31
CA ARG A 133 7.47 -15.14 -14.94
C ARG A 133 7.48 -13.61 -14.93
N GLU A 134 6.33 -13.00 -15.12
CA GLU A 134 6.12 -11.56 -15.07
C GLU A 134 6.38 -10.99 -13.67
N ALA A 135 5.83 -11.63 -12.63
CA ALA A 135 6.08 -11.22 -11.25
C ALA A 135 7.56 -11.36 -10.88
N TYR A 136 8.21 -12.44 -11.31
CA TYR A 136 9.64 -12.61 -11.12
C TYR A 136 10.45 -11.49 -11.79
N TRP A 137 10.08 -11.10 -13.00
CA TRP A 137 10.73 -10.00 -13.72
C TRP A 137 10.60 -8.68 -12.97
N VAL A 138 9.38 -8.31 -12.61
CA VAL A 138 9.10 -7.02 -11.96
C VAL A 138 9.75 -6.92 -10.58
N PHE A 139 9.66 -8.00 -9.78
CA PHE A 139 10.12 -7.97 -8.38
C PHE A 139 11.57 -8.40 -8.16
N SER A 140 12.30 -8.77 -9.20
CA SER A 140 13.75 -8.96 -9.18
C SER A 140 14.53 -7.74 -9.68
N GLY A 141 13.84 -6.70 -10.16
CA GLY A 141 14.44 -5.43 -10.56
C GLY A 141 14.59 -4.45 -9.40
N ASP A 142 15.42 -3.42 -9.61
CA ASP A 142 15.61 -2.30 -8.68
C ASP A 142 15.72 -1.00 -9.50
N ASP A 143 14.65 -0.67 -10.24
CA ASP A 143 14.65 0.43 -11.20
C ASP A 143 14.34 1.78 -10.56
N PHE A 144 13.66 1.80 -9.40
CA PHE A 144 13.29 3.03 -8.69
C PHE A 144 13.02 2.82 -7.20
N ASP A 145 13.16 3.90 -6.42
CA ASP A 145 12.81 3.90 -4.98
C ASP A 145 11.34 4.33 -4.80
N LEU A 146 10.59 3.58 -3.97
CA LEU A 146 9.23 3.91 -3.58
C LEU A 146 9.11 5.14 -2.68
N LYS A 147 10.20 5.82 -2.34
CA LYS A 147 10.16 7.08 -1.60
C LYS A 147 9.85 8.26 -2.52
N VAL A 148 8.66 8.28 -3.09
CA VAL A 148 8.16 9.35 -3.98
C VAL A 148 8.16 10.74 -3.32
N SER A 149 8.30 10.81 -1.99
CA SER A 149 8.40 12.03 -1.20
C SER A 149 9.82 12.59 -1.07
N ASP A 150 10.81 12.00 -1.75
CA ASP A 150 12.19 12.48 -1.68
C ASP A 150 12.33 13.83 -2.40
N PRO A 151 12.80 14.89 -1.71
CA PRO A 151 13.01 16.19 -2.36
C PRO A 151 14.03 16.16 -3.51
N LYS A 152 14.97 15.21 -3.49
CA LYS A 152 16.00 15.09 -4.52
C LYS A 152 15.45 14.43 -5.79
N HIS A 153 14.48 13.51 -5.64
CA HIS A 153 13.92 12.71 -6.73
C HIS A 153 12.39 12.62 -6.63
N PRO A 154 11.67 13.76 -6.69
CA PRO A 154 10.21 13.73 -6.70
C PRO A 154 9.72 12.99 -7.94
N SER A 155 8.77 12.07 -7.76
CA SER A 155 8.32 11.19 -8.83
C SER A 155 6.83 10.93 -8.80
N TYR A 156 6.29 10.54 -9.95
CA TYR A 156 4.94 10.00 -10.09
C TYR A 156 5.03 8.49 -10.15
N LEU A 157 4.19 7.83 -9.36
CA LEU A 157 4.01 6.38 -9.40
C LEU A 157 2.56 6.08 -9.81
N LEU A 158 2.39 5.38 -10.93
CA LEU A 158 1.10 4.90 -11.40
C LEU A 158 1.04 3.39 -11.16
N ILE A 159 -0.01 2.95 -10.47
CA ILE A 159 -0.27 1.53 -10.20
C ILE A 159 -1.61 1.20 -10.85
N ALA A 160 -1.56 0.33 -11.85
CA ALA A 160 -2.76 -0.15 -12.53
C ALA A 160 -3.18 -1.52 -11.99
N ASN A 161 -4.47 -1.81 -12.03
CA ASN A 161 -5.04 -3.12 -11.79
C ASN A 161 -5.58 -3.69 -13.11
N ASP A 162 -5.59 -5.01 -13.21
CA ASP A 162 -6.17 -5.73 -14.35
C ASP A 162 -7.30 -6.62 -13.81
N PRO A 163 -8.56 -6.38 -14.21
CA PRO A 163 -9.71 -7.16 -13.73
C PRO A 163 -9.61 -8.66 -14.05
N GLU A 164 -8.95 -9.04 -15.14
CA GLU A 164 -8.78 -10.45 -15.52
C GLU A 164 -7.76 -11.17 -14.64
N MET A 165 -6.80 -10.42 -14.08
CA MET A 165 -5.72 -10.94 -13.23
C MET A 165 -5.74 -10.39 -11.82
N GLU A 166 -6.87 -9.88 -11.35
CA GLU A 166 -7.02 -9.17 -10.07
C GLU A 166 -6.46 -9.95 -8.88
N ASN A 167 -6.66 -11.26 -8.82
CA ASN A 167 -6.17 -12.11 -7.73
C ASN A 167 -4.63 -12.15 -7.62
N ILE A 168 -3.92 -11.88 -8.71
CA ILE A 168 -2.44 -11.87 -8.75
C ILE A 168 -1.95 -10.45 -8.64
N ILE A 169 -2.39 -9.59 -9.54
CA ILE A 169 -1.94 -8.19 -9.63
C ILE A 169 -2.38 -7.42 -8.39
N GLY A 170 -3.59 -7.62 -7.88
CA GLY A 170 -4.07 -7.00 -6.66
C GLY A 170 -3.19 -7.31 -5.44
N ALA A 171 -2.74 -8.57 -5.29
CA ALA A 171 -1.82 -8.95 -4.21
C ALA A 171 -0.45 -8.26 -4.35
N LEU A 172 0.10 -8.20 -5.58
CA LEU A 172 1.37 -7.53 -5.88
C LEU A 172 1.25 -6.01 -5.64
N ASN A 173 0.17 -5.39 -6.11
CA ASN A 173 -0.12 -3.98 -5.88
C ASN A 173 -0.26 -3.67 -4.38
N ALA A 174 -0.92 -4.54 -3.61
CA ALA A 174 -1.04 -4.40 -2.17
C ALA A 174 0.33 -4.40 -1.47
N MET A 175 1.28 -5.23 -1.92
CA MET A 175 2.66 -5.23 -1.39
C MET A 175 3.36 -3.90 -1.68
N ILE A 176 3.29 -3.40 -2.91
CA ILE A 176 3.87 -2.10 -3.31
C ILE A 176 3.26 -0.97 -2.49
N LEU A 177 1.93 -0.91 -2.38
CA LEU A 177 1.22 0.11 -1.63
C LEU A 177 1.57 0.09 -0.14
N ASN A 178 1.65 -1.08 0.48
CA ASN A 178 2.04 -1.20 1.89
C ASN A 178 3.48 -0.71 2.13
N ARG A 179 4.38 -0.96 1.18
CA ARG A 179 5.74 -0.44 1.25
C ARG A 179 5.79 1.06 1.02
N LEU A 180 5.05 1.56 0.03
CA LEU A 180 4.90 2.99 -0.27
C LEU A 180 4.44 3.77 0.97
N VAL A 181 3.39 3.31 1.65
CA VAL A 181 2.89 3.94 2.90
C VAL A 181 4.00 4.09 3.93
N THR A 182 4.79 3.05 4.13
CA THR A 182 5.90 3.09 5.10
C THR A 182 6.96 4.11 4.67
N ARG A 183 7.25 4.19 3.38
CA ARG A 183 8.27 5.10 2.82
C ARG A 183 7.83 6.57 2.88
N VAL A 184 6.59 6.88 2.50
CA VAL A 184 6.08 8.27 2.51
C VAL A 184 5.75 8.76 3.91
N ASN A 185 5.38 7.85 4.83
CA ASN A 185 5.08 8.19 6.22
C ASN A 185 6.32 8.22 7.14
N SER A 186 7.48 8.40 6.56
CA SER A 186 8.78 8.50 7.26
C SER A 186 9.49 9.80 6.90
N GLY A 187 10.40 10.28 7.76
CA GLY A 187 11.23 11.47 7.49
C GLY A 187 10.50 12.79 7.76
N MET A 188 9.81 12.87 8.88
CA MET A 188 9.06 14.06 9.33
C MET A 188 9.77 15.39 9.02
N GLY A 189 9.07 16.30 8.35
CA GLY A 189 9.56 17.65 8.02
C GLY A 189 10.51 17.73 6.82
N LYS A 190 11.06 16.62 6.32
CA LYS A 190 12.03 16.60 5.20
C LYS A 190 11.40 16.23 3.86
N ASN A 191 10.16 15.77 3.84
CA ASN A 191 9.48 15.30 2.65
C ASN A 191 8.86 16.43 1.84
N VAL A 192 8.84 16.29 0.51
CA VAL A 192 7.92 17.07 -0.33
C VAL A 192 6.48 16.60 -0.11
N PRO A 193 5.46 17.44 -0.34
CA PRO A 193 4.07 17.02 -0.29
C PRO A 193 3.81 15.88 -1.30
N VAL A 194 3.07 14.87 -0.85
CA VAL A 194 2.66 13.72 -1.67
C VAL A 194 1.14 13.62 -1.67
N SER A 195 0.56 13.35 -2.83
CA SER A 195 -0.85 12.98 -2.95
C SER A 195 -0.96 11.50 -3.34
N ILE A 196 -1.70 10.74 -2.56
CA ILE A 196 -2.08 9.36 -2.86
C ILE A 196 -3.55 9.39 -3.27
N ILE A 197 -3.83 9.01 -4.51
CA ILE A 197 -5.18 8.98 -5.07
C ILE A 197 -5.49 7.54 -5.41
N VAL A 198 -6.50 6.98 -4.78
CA VAL A 198 -7.02 5.62 -5.03
C VAL A 198 -8.42 5.76 -5.60
N ASP A 199 -8.59 5.49 -6.87
CA ASP A 199 -9.85 5.70 -7.59
C ASP A 199 -10.94 4.69 -7.17
N GLU A 200 -10.56 3.43 -6.99
CA GLU A 200 -11.49 2.36 -6.57
C GLU A 200 -10.84 1.53 -5.46
N LEU A 201 -11.05 1.96 -4.20
CA LEU A 201 -10.41 1.35 -3.03
C LEU A 201 -10.80 -0.13 -2.81
N PRO A 202 -12.05 -0.58 -3.05
CA PRO A 202 -12.42 -1.99 -2.89
C PRO A 202 -11.66 -2.96 -3.80
N THR A 203 -11.11 -2.52 -4.93
CA THR A 203 -10.31 -3.38 -5.82
C THR A 203 -8.89 -3.63 -5.31
N LEU A 204 -8.49 -2.95 -4.23
CA LEU A 204 -7.14 -2.98 -3.68
C LEU A 204 -7.19 -3.14 -2.16
N TYR A 205 -6.66 -4.25 -1.64
CA TYR A 205 -6.49 -4.38 -0.19
C TYR A 205 -5.32 -3.53 0.29
N PHE A 206 -5.62 -2.30 0.68
CA PHE A 206 -4.65 -1.33 1.16
C PHE A 206 -4.53 -1.41 2.70
N HIS A 207 -3.80 -2.40 3.18
CA HIS A 207 -3.61 -2.60 4.63
C HIS A 207 -3.01 -1.34 5.29
N LYS A 208 -3.48 -1.00 6.50
CA LYS A 208 -3.04 0.17 7.28
C LYS A 208 -3.33 1.54 6.65
N ILE A 209 -4.24 1.63 5.69
CA ILE A 209 -4.66 2.93 5.13
C ILE A 209 -5.26 3.84 6.21
N ASP A 210 -5.99 3.28 7.17
CA ASP A 210 -6.53 3.97 8.35
C ASP A 210 -5.42 4.65 9.18
N ARG A 211 -4.28 3.98 9.37
CA ARG A 211 -3.12 4.55 10.07
C ARG A 211 -2.45 5.66 9.26
N LEU A 212 -2.33 5.46 7.96
CA LEU A 212 -1.76 6.48 7.09
C LEU A 212 -2.58 7.77 7.19
N ILE A 213 -3.90 7.69 7.03
CA ILE A 213 -4.79 8.87 7.10
C ILE A 213 -4.61 9.60 8.44
N GLY A 214 -4.52 8.86 9.56
CA GLY A 214 -4.35 9.43 10.88
C GLY A 214 -2.98 10.08 11.15
N THR A 215 -1.92 9.68 10.45
CA THR A 215 -0.54 10.12 10.70
C THR A 215 0.10 10.90 9.54
N ALA A 216 -0.52 10.89 8.38
CA ALA A 216 0.04 11.43 7.14
C ALA A 216 0.26 12.94 7.15
N ARG A 217 -0.52 13.70 7.95
CA ARG A 217 -0.45 15.16 8.00
C ARG A 217 0.95 15.69 8.34
N SER A 218 1.63 15.08 9.32
CA SER A 218 2.98 15.49 9.72
C SER A 218 4.04 15.22 8.65
N ASN A 219 3.77 14.28 7.75
CA ASN A 219 4.61 13.92 6.62
C ASN A 219 4.17 14.57 5.31
N LYS A 220 3.19 15.48 5.35
CA LYS A 220 2.64 16.21 4.19
C LYS A 220 2.04 15.26 3.14
N VAL A 221 1.40 14.18 3.55
CA VAL A 221 0.72 13.25 2.66
C VAL A 221 -0.78 13.52 2.68
N ALA A 222 -1.34 13.83 1.52
CA ALA A 222 -2.78 13.89 1.28
C ALA A 222 -3.27 12.55 0.73
N VAL A 223 -4.43 12.08 1.19
CA VAL A 223 -5.00 10.80 0.76
C VAL A 223 -6.41 11.05 0.26
N THR A 224 -6.68 10.62 -0.98
CA THR A 224 -8.01 10.64 -1.60
C THR A 224 -8.40 9.20 -1.90
N LEU A 225 -9.55 8.78 -1.39
CA LEU A 225 -10.07 7.43 -1.55
C LEU A 225 -11.41 7.47 -2.27
N GLY A 226 -11.50 6.82 -3.42
CA GLY A 226 -12.73 6.60 -4.17
C GLY A 226 -13.31 5.21 -3.89
N PHE A 227 -14.62 5.13 -3.82
CA PHE A 227 -15.41 3.90 -3.79
C PHE A 227 -16.85 4.21 -4.18
N GLN A 228 -17.60 3.20 -4.59
CA GLN A 228 -18.97 3.39 -5.08
C GLN A 228 -20.00 3.26 -3.96
N GLU A 229 -19.91 2.21 -3.14
CA GLU A 229 -20.87 1.90 -2.09
C GLU A 229 -20.18 1.38 -0.82
N LEU A 230 -20.72 1.70 0.36
CA LEU A 230 -20.19 1.24 1.65
C LEU A 230 -20.11 -0.28 1.80
N PRO A 231 -21.10 -1.08 1.36
CA PRO A 231 -21.02 -2.53 1.45
C PRO A 231 -19.80 -3.14 0.76
N GLN A 232 -19.35 -2.59 -0.38
CA GLN A 232 -18.12 -3.04 -1.04
C GLN A 232 -16.90 -2.82 -0.15
N LEU A 233 -16.85 -1.66 0.51
CA LEU A 233 -15.76 -1.35 1.44
C LEU A 233 -15.82 -2.23 2.71
N GLU A 234 -17.03 -2.60 3.16
CA GLU A 234 -17.20 -3.51 4.30
C GLU A 234 -16.77 -4.94 3.97
N GLU A 235 -17.00 -5.41 2.74
CA GLU A 235 -16.60 -6.75 2.29
C GLU A 235 -15.08 -6.94 2.41
N ASP A 236 -14.28 -5.96 1.98
CA ASP A 236 -12.83 -6.07 1.92
C ASP A 236 -12.13 -5.70 3.24
N TYR A 237 -12.62 -4.66 3.91
CA TYR A 237 -11.99 -4.12 5.12
C TYR A 237 -12.66 -4.54 6.43
N GLY A 238 -13.79 -5.22 6.34
CA GLY A 238 -14.66 -5.53 7.45
C GLY A 238 -15.33 -4.28 8.05
N LYS A 239 -16.40 -4.47 8.82
CA LYS A 239 -17.16 -3.36 9.41
C LYS A 239 -16.32 -2.36 10.20
N THR A 240 -15.40 -2.86 11.01
CA THR A 240 -14.51 -2.00 11.82
C THR A 240 -13.52 -1.23 10.97
N GLY A 241 -12.96 -1.85 9.92
CA GLY A 241 -12.04 -1.20 8.98
C GLY A 241 -12.74 -0.11 8.18
N MET A 242 -13.90 -0.41 7.61
CA MET A 242 -14.75 0.56 6.92
C MET A 242 -15.06 1.76 7.82
N GLN A 243 -15.54 1.54 9.04
CA GLN A 243 -15.86 2.62 9.99
C GLN A 243 -14.65 3.51 10.27
N LYS A 244 -13.46 2.94 10.47
CA LYS A 244 -12.24 3.73 10.66
C LYS A 244 -11.92 4.57 9.43
N ILE A 245 -12.02 4.02 8.23
CA ILE A 245 -11.74 4.73 6.98
C ILE A 245 -12.69 5.93 6.84
N ILE A 246 -14.00 5.72 6.94
CA ILE A 246 -14.98 6.79 6.72
C ILE A 246 -14.97 7.87 7.80
N THR A 247 -14.66 7.53 9.07
CA THR A 247 -14.64 8.49 10.18
C THR A 247 -13.35 9.30 10.27
N THR A 248 -12.25 8.81 9.71
CA THR A 248 -10.95 9.49 9.74
C THR A 248 -10.83 10.55 8.64
N ASN A 249 -11.63 10.46 7.59
CA ASN A 249 -11.64 11.41 6.50
C ASN A 249 -12.41 12.69 6.90
N GLY A 250 -11.73 13.83 6.75
CA GLY A 250 -12.33 15.15 7.06
C GLY A 250 -13.15 15.73 5.91
N ASN A 251 -12.92 15.31 4.68
CA ASN A 251 -13.64 15.74 3.49
C ASN A 251 -14.37 14.57 2.87
N ILE A 252 -15.64 14.78 2.54
CA ILE A 252 -16.49 13.77 1.90
C ILE A 252 -17.17 14.41 0.72
N ILE A 253 -17.02 13.81 -0.47
CA ILE A 253 -17.66 14.24 -1.70
C ILE A 253 -18.39 13.03 -2.28
N ALA A 254 -19.68 13.15 -2.49
CA ALA A 254 -20.51 12.11 -3.05
C ALA A 254 -21.30 12.60 -4.26
N GLY A 255 -21.36 11.76 -5.29
CA GLY A 255 -22.32 11.86 -6.37
C GLY A 255 -23.65 11.18 -6.02
N SER A 256 -24.44 10.86 -7.04
CA SER A 256 -25.64 10.03 -6.87
C SER A 256 -25.24 8.60 -6.46
N VAL A 257 -25.80 8.12 -5.36
CA VAL A 257 -25.63 6.75 -4.86
C VAL A 257 -27.00 6.08 -4.75
N ARG A 258 -27.05 4.75 -4.76
CA ARG A 258 -28.31 4.00 -4.74
C ARG A 258 -28.39 3.02 -3.58
N GLY A 259 -27.28 2.59 -3.03
CA GLY A 259 -27.24 1.68 -1.89
C GLY A 259 -27.87 2.28 -0.65
N LYS A 260 -28.78 1.54 -0.01
CA LYS A 260 -29.52 2.01 1.16
C LYS A 260 -28.58 2.47 2.28
N GLU A 261 -27.56 1.69 2.58
CA GLU A 261 -26.61 1.97 3.66
C GLU A 261 -25.81 3.26 3.39
N THR A 262 -25.34 3.44 2.15
CA THR A 262 -24.62 4.65 1.74
C THR A 262 -25.51 5.88 1.78
N LEU A 263 -26.78 5.75 1.34
CA LEU A 263 -27.78 6.82 1.40
C LEU A 263 -28.10 7.20 2.85
N GLU A 264 -28.30 6.23 3.73
CA GLU A 264 -28.59 6.47 5.15
C GLU A 264 -27.38 7.12 5.85
N TRP A 265 -26.17 6.65 5.58
CA TRP A 265 -24.95 7.26 6.09
C TRP A 265 -24.81 8.72 5.65
N LEU A 266 -24.94 9.03 4.37
CA LEU A 266 -24.87 10.41 3.88
C LEU A 266 -25.96 11.27 4.50
N SER A 267 -27.22 10.82 4.47
CA SER A 267 -28.35 11.61 4.95
C SER A 267 -28.36 11.82 6.47
N SER A 268 -28.05 10.77 7.25
CA SER A 268 -28.19 10.80 8.70
C SER A 268 -26.91 11.21 9.41
N ASP A 269 -25.75 10.63 9.03
CA ASP A 269 -24.49 10.82 9.74
C ASP A 269 -23.75 12.05 9.22
N ILE A 270 -23.71 12.26 7.90
CA ILE A 270 -23.01 13.40 7.30
C ILE A 270 -23.86 14.66 7.35
N PHE A 271 -25.10 14.60 6.85
CA PHE A 271 -25.97 15.79 6.82
C PHE A 271 -26.73 16.00 8.13
N GLY A 272 -27.17 14.92 8.79
CA GLY A 272 -27.90 14.99 10.03
C GLY A 272 -29.35 15.46 9.83
N LYS A 273 -29.99 15.87 10.94
CA LYS A 273 -31.40 16.27 10.97
C LYS A 273 -31.55 17.73 11.36
N VAL A 274 -32.63 18.31 10.89
CA VAL A 274 -33.05 19.68 11.26
C VAL A 274 -34.44 19.65 11.85
N VAL A 275 -34.69 20.53 12.81
CA VAL A 275 -36.03 20.72 13.37
C VAL A 275 -36.84 21.59 12.40
N GLN A 276 -37.90 21.03 11.87
CA GLN A 276 -38.87 21.78 11.06
C GLN A 276 -40.12 22.05 11.88
N MET A 277 -40.45 23.32 12.06
CA MET A 277 -41.74 23.71 12.63
C MET A 277 -42.81 23.69 11.55
N LYS A 278 -43.74 22.72 11.66
CA LYS A 278 -44.93 22.67 10.80
C LYS A 278 -46.07 23.36 11.51
N LYS A 279 -46.58 24.44 10.89
CA LYS A 279 -47.74 25.14 11.38
C LYS A 279 -49.00 24.51 10.80
N GLY A 280 -49.78 23.81 11.62
CA GLY A 280 -51.10 23.32 11.28
C GLY A 280 -52.15 24.41 11.66
N VAL A 281 -53.00 24.79 10.74
CA VAL A 281 -54.14 25.70 11.00
C VAL A 281 -55.40 24.88 10.78
N THR A 282 -56.14 24.68 11.85
CA THR A 282 -57.49 24.11 11.78
C THR A 282 -58.51 25.20 11.95
N VAL A 283 -59.34 25.41 10.93
CA VAL A 283 -60.42 26.41 10.95
C VAL A 283 -61.74 25.67 11.08
N ASP A 284 -62.40 25.87 12.20
CA ASP A 284 -63.77 25.46 12.43
C ASP A 284 -64.69 26.70 12.42
N ARG A 285 -66.04 26.51 12.28
CA ARG A 285 -66.97 27.63 12.09
C ARG A 285 -66.86 28.76 13.10
N ASP A 286 -66.42 28.46 14.32
CA ASP A 286 -66.33 29.43 15.41
C ASP A 286 -64.95 29.54 16.08
N LYS A 287 -63.94 28.75 15.66
CA LYS A 287 -62.59 28.78 16.27
C LYS A 287 -61.50 28.46 15.26
N THR A 288 -60.45 29.29 15.25
CA THR A 288 -59.20 28.99 14.56
C THR A 288 -58.18 28.48 15.58
N SER A 289 -57.73 27.23 15.41
CA SER A 289 -56.68 26.66 16.25
C SER A 289 -55.39 26.57 15.44
N ILE A 290 -54.28 27.08 16.03
CA ILE A 290 -52.94 26.99 15.41
C ILE A 290 -52.12 26.01 16.27
N ASN A 291 -51.74 24.88 15.64
CA ASN A 291 -50.86 23.91 16.25
C ASN A 291 -49.49 24.00 15.65
N TYR A 292 -48.46 24.06 16.48
CA TYR A 292 -47.08 23.96 16.08
C TYR A 292 -46.59 22.56 16.38
N ASN A 293 -46.22 21.80 15.34
CA ASN A 293 -45.56 20.53 15.50
C ASN A 293 -44.11 20.61 15.11
N GLU A 294 -43.23 20.28 16.02
CA GLU A 294 -41.81 20.14 15.77
C GLU A 294 -41.55 18.74 15.25
N ASN A 295 -41.09 18.62 13.98
CA ASN A 295 -40.64 17.36 13.40
C ASN A 295 -39.15 17.43 13.13
N MET A 296 -38.45 16.37 13.43
CA MET A 296 -37.06 16.19 13.02
C MET A 296 -37.03 15.55 11.64
N ASP A 297 -36.74 16.33 10.63
CA ASP A 297 -36.59 15.86 9.25
C ASP A 297 -35.11 15.84 8.85
N SER A 298 -34.70 14.92 7.95
CA SER A 298 -33.35 14.90 7.41
C SER A 298 -33.04 16.20 6.70
N LEU A 299 -31.84 16.78 6.92
CA LEU A 299 -31.40 18.01 6.23
C LEU A 299 -31.42 17.79 4.71
N ILE A 300 -30.91 16.66 4.26
CA ILE A 300 -31.01 16.20 2.87
C ILE A 300 -31.57 14.77 2.90
N PRO A 301 -32.82 14.57 2.43
CA PRO A 301 -33.42 13.24 2.39
C PRO A 301 -32.68 12.28 1.47
N PRO A 302 -32.63 10.97 1.79
CA PRO A 302 -32.00 9.94 0.95
C PRO A 302 -32.45 9.99 -0.52
N ALA A 303 -33.73 10.15 -0.77
CA ALA A 303 -34.28 10.25 -2.12
C ALA A 303 -33.67 11.42 -2.93
N LYS A 304 -33.39 12.55 -2.30
CA LYS A 304 -32.78 13.69 -2.96
C LYS A 304 -31.34 13.42 -3.38
N ILE A 305 -30.61 12.58 -2.62
CA ILE A 305 -29.24 12.15 -2.96
C ILE A 305 -29.31 11.14 -4.11
N ALA A 306 -30.22 10.18 -4.04
CA ALA A 306 -30.40 9.17 -5.08
C ALA A 306 -30.79 9.76 -6.45
N ASP A 307 -31.56 10.84 -6.43
CA ASP A 307 -32.08 11.51 -7.64
C ASP A 307 -31.16 12.61 -8.18
N MET A 308 -29.93 12.73 -7.64
CA MET A 308 -28.98 13.72 -8.14
C MET A 308 -28.65 13.48 -9.63
N ARG A 309 -28.71 14.56 -10.41
CA ARG A 309 -28.36 14.54 -11.83
C ARG A 309 -26.85 14.69 -12.02
N THR A 310 -26.36 14.31 -13.18
CA THR A 310 -24.97 14.49 -13.59
C THR A 310 -24.49 15.92 -13.29
N GLY A 311 -23.31 16.00 -12.69
CA GLY A 311 -22.70 17.28 -12.28
C GLY A 311 -23.17 17.80 -10.91
N TRP A 312 -24.09 17.11 -10.23
CA TRP A 312 -24.44 17.44 -8.85
C TRP A 312 -23.58 16.63 -7.88
N ILE A 313 -23.15 17.30 -6.81
CA ILE A 313 -22.39 16.71 -5.73
C ILE A 313 -22.93 17.15 -4.38
N CYS A 314 -22.75 16.29 -3.38
CA CYS A 314 -23.05 16.61 -2.00
C CYS A 314 -21.93 16.13 -1.08
N GLY A 315 -21.85 16.68 0.12
CA GLY A 315 -20.83 16.25 1.05
C GLY A 315 -20.54 17.22 2.17
N LEU A 316 -19.34 17.05 2.70
CA LEU A 316 -18.84 17.78 3.86
C LEU A 316 -17.38 18.17 3.63
N THR A 317 -17.00 19.40 3.95
CA THR A 317 -15.61 19.84 4.02
C THR A 317 -15.16 20.01 5.47
N ALA A 318 -13.89 19.65 5.75
CA ALA A 318 -13.33 19.77 7.09
C ALA A 318 -13.22 21.24 7.53
N LYS A 319 -13.23 21.45 8.85
CA LYS A 319 -12.82 22.73 9.45
C LYS A 319 -11.34 22.99 9.17
N ASP A 320 -10.92 24.24 9.25
CA ASP A 320 -9.53 24.69 9.01
C ASP A 320 -9.08 24.76 7.54
N PHE A 321 -10.00 25.03 6.66
CA PHE A 321 -9.66 25.30 5.26
C PHE A 321 -8.84 26.60 5.14
N THR A 322 -7.73 26.53 4.40
CA THR A 322 -6.96 27.73 4.06
C THR A 322 -7.39 28.24 2.69
N VAL A 323 -7.87 29.48 2.64
CA VAL A 323 -8.26 30.13 1.39
C VAL A 323 -7.04 30.78 0.75
N THR A 324 -6.78 30.43 -0.51
CA THR A 324 -5.76 31.09 -1.33
C THR A 324 -6.36 32.32 -1.99
N LYS A 325 -5.96 33.53 -1.57
CA LYS A 325 -6.36 34.77 -2.23
C LYS A 325 -5.23 35.22 -3.17
N LYS A 326 -5.55 35.43 -4.44
CA LYS A 326 -4.64 36.10 -5.37
C LYS A 326 -4.73 37.60 -5.13
N GLY A 327 -3.63 38.24 -4.76
CA GLY A 327 -3.49 39.68 -4.74
C GLY A 327 -3.60 40.30 -6.14
N LYS A 328 -3.91 41.58 -6.25
CA LYS A 328 -3.95 42.33 -7.52
C LYS A 328 -2.59 42.37 -8.21
N ASP A 329 -1.53 42.13 -7.48
CA ASP A 329 -0.13 42.04 -7.91
C ASP A 329 0.32 40.62 -8.30
N GLY A 330 -0.61 39.67 -8.32
CA GLY A 330 -0.32 38.26 -8.60
C GLY A 330 0.24 37.47 -7.41
N SER A 331 0.43 38.13 -6.25
CA SER A 331 0.87 37.42 -5.05
C SER A 331 -0.18 36.41 -4.55
N ILE A 332 0.30 35.25 -4.07
CA ILE A 332 -0.56 34.23 -3.48
C ILE A 332 -0.51 34.38 -1.96
N ASN A 333 -1.60 34.84 -1.37
CA ASN A 333 -1.75 34.90 0.08
C ASN A 333 -2.61 33.74 0.56
N ILE A 334 -2.01 32.86 1.36
CA ILE A 334 -2.72 31.78 2.04
C ILE A 334 -3.20 32.34 3.39
N GLN A 335 -4.48 32.54 3.54
CA GLN A 335 -5.08 32.95 4.80
C GLN A 335 -5.94 31.84 5.37
N LYS A 336 -5.84 31.60 6.70
CA LYS A 336 -6.86 30.83 7.41
C LYS A 336 -8.17 31.64 7.36
N ASP A 337 -9.20 31.03 6.78
CA ASP A 337 -10.54 31.61 6.87
C ASP A 337 -11.05 31.38 8.28
N LYS A 338 -11.07 32.44 9.07
CA LYS A 338 -11.53 32.40 10.47
C LYS A 338 -13.03 32.12 10.58
N ASP A 339 -13.76 32.36 9.51
CA ASP A 339 -15.20 32.19 9.43
C ASP A 339 -15.59 30.88 8.73
N PHE A 340 -14.58 30.05 8.36
CA PHE A 340 -14.83 28.78 7.71
C PHE A 340 -15.26 27.71 8.75
N GLU A 341 -16.56 27.53 8.84
CA GLU A 341 -17.15 26.41 9.55
C GLU A 341 -17.19 25.17 8.68
N THR A 342 -17.29 23.99 9.30
CA THR A 342 -17.54 22.74 8.56
C THR A 342 -18.72 22.97 7.63
N SER A 343 -18.46 22.96 6.34
CA SER A 343 -19.46 23.29 5.33
C SER A 343 -20.03 22.01 4.76
N LYS A 344 -21.33 21.80 5.01
CA LYS A 344 -22.12 20.83 4.29
C LYS A 344 -22.58 21.47 2.99
N PHE A 345 -22.40 20.77 1.88
CA PHE A 345 -22.75 21.30 0.58
C PHE A 345 -23.64 20.33 -0.20
N PHE A 346 -24.51 20.90 -1.02
CA PHE A 346 -25.31 20.22 -2.02
C PHE A 346 -25.42 21.19 -3.21
N CYS A 347 -24.59 20.97 -4.23
CA CYS A 347 -24.44 21.94 -5.30
C CYS A 347 -24.22 21.27 -6.65
N LYS A 348 -24.41 22.06 -7.70
CA LYS A 348 -24.00 21.70 -9.06
C LYS A 348 -22.56 22.14 -9.27
N THR A 349 -21.71 21.24 -9.76
CA THR A 349 -20.35 21.57 -10.18
C THR A 349 -20.39 22.32 -11.50
N ASN A 350 -19.44 23.23 -11.67
CA ASN A 350 -19.23 23.93 -12.92
C ASN A 350 -17.84 23.55 -13.46
N PHE A 351 -17.77 22.45 -14.17
CA PHE A 351 -16.55 22.05 -14.85
C PHE A 351 -16.34 22.86 -16.13
N ASP A 352 -15.13 23.32 -16.34
CA ASP A 352 -14.72 23.88 -17.62
C ASP A 352 -14.43 22.73 -18.61
N ILE A 353 -15.50 22.17 -19.17
CA ILE A 353 -15.44 21.03 -20.07
C ILE A 353 -14.55 21.34 -21.28
N LYS A 354 -14.57 22.60 -21.78
CA LYS A 354 -13.74 22.97 -22.92
C LYS A 354 -12.25 22.90 -22.63
N SER A 355 -11.82 23.35 -21.43
CA SER A 355 -10.43 23.19 -21.00
C SER A 355 -10.05 21.73 -20.88
N ILE A 356 -10.92 20.90 -20.32
CA ILE A 356 -10.67 19.44 -20.18
C ILE A 356 -10.54 18.79 -21.56
N GLU A 357 -11.45 19.05 -22.48
CA GLU A 357 -11.41 18.52 -23.85
C GLU A 357 -10.14 18.98 -24.60
N MET A 358 -9.69 20.22 -24.38
CA MET A 358 -8.45 20.73 -24.96
C MET A 358 -7.22 20.02 -24.37
N GLU A 359 -7.19 19.80 -23.06
CA GLU A 359 -6.13 19.04 -22.40
C GLU A 359 -6.10 17.58 -22.87
N GLU A 360 -7.25 16.93 -22.97
CA GLU A 360 -7.36 15.56 -23.48
C GLU A 360 -6.89 15.45 -24.93
N ALA A 361 -7.20 16.44 -25.77
CA ALA A 361 -6.72 16.48 -27.16
C ALA A 361 -5.20 16.64 -27.26
N ASP A 362 -4.58 17.27 -26.26
CA ASP A 362 -3.15 17.54 -26.20
C ASP A 362 -2.36 16.48 -25.43
N TYR A 363 -2.98 15.31 -25.14
CA TYR A 363 -2.38 14.25 -24.34
C TYR A 363 -0.99 13.79 -24.84
N LYS A 364 -0.71 13.93 -26.14
CA LYS A 364 0.57 13.56 -26.76
C LYS A 364 1.76 14.40 -26.28
N ASN A 365 1.49 15.58 -25.74
CA ASN A 365 2.50 16.50 -25.19
C ASN A 365 2.76 16.25 -23.70
N TYR A 366 1.96 15.41 -23.04
CA TYR A 366 2.21 15.02 -21.66
C TYR A 366 3.25 13.90 -21.58
N PRO A 367 4.11 13.92 -20.56
CA PRO A 367 5.10 12.87 -20.39
C PRO A 367 4.40 11.53 -20.12
N ILE A 368 4.66 10.56 -21.00
CA ILE A 368 4.18 9.19 -20.82
C ILE A 368 4.99 8.52 -19.71
N PRO A 369 4.37 7.75 -18.82
CA PRO A 369 5.09 6.96 -17.82
C PRO A 369 6.12 6.06 -18.50
N LYS A 370 7.32 6.01 -17.92
CA LYS A 370 8.37 5.11 -18.42
C LYS A 370 7.97 3.67 -18.11
N TYR A 371 8.04 2.83 -19.12
CA TYR A 371 7.84 1.38 -19.00
C TYR A 371 8.85 0.67 -19.90
N TYR A 372 9.10 -0.58 -19.58
CA TYR A 372 10.03 -1.40 -20.38
C TYR A 372 9.31 -1.94 -21.60
N GLU A 373 9.81 -1.61 -22.79
CA GLU A 373 9.31 -2.13 -24.05
C GLU A 373 10.18 -3.28 -24.54
N PHE A 374 9.54 -4.40 -24.85
CA PHE A 374 10.20 -5.53 -25.51
C PHE A 374 10.11 -5.37 -27.03
N GLU A 375 11.19 -5.70 -27.74
CA GLU A 375 11.26 -5.59 -29.20
C GLU A 375 10.18 -6.44 -29.92
N SER A 376 9.78 -7.55 -29.32
CA SER A 376 8.74 -8.44 -29.83
C SER A 376 8.18 -9.31 -28.71
N ILE A 377 7.04 -9.99 -28.95
CA ILE A 377 6.46 -10.98 -28.04
C ILE A 377 7.46 -12.11 -27.78
N ASP A 378 8.16 -12.60 -28.80
CA ASP A 378 9.16 -13.67 -28.67
C ASP A 378 10.38 -13.21 -27.84
N ALA A 379 10.80 -11.96 -27.99
CA ALA A 379 11.86 -11.37 -27.16
C ALA A 379 11.42 -11.27 -25.69
N ARG A 380 10.19 -10.84 -25.45
CA ARG A 380 9.58 -10.81 -24.09
C ARG A 380 9.62 -12.18 -23.46
N GLU A 381 9.08 -13.22 -24.13
CA GLU A 381 9.00 -14.57 -23.61
C GLU A 381 10.39 -15.16 -23.29
N ARG A 382 11.38 -14.91 -24.15
CA ARG A 382 12.78 -15.33 -23.89
C ARG A 382 13.36 -14.67 -22.65
N VAL A 383 13.20 -13.35 -22.51
CA VAL A 383 13.74 -12.60 -21.37
C VAL A 383 13.08 -13.02 -20.06
N LEU A 384 11.74 -13.11 -20.03
CA LEU A 384 11.00 -13.55 -18.84
C LEU A 384 11.39 -14.97 -18.44
N THR A 385 11.49 -15.90 -19.40
CA THR A 385 11.88 -17.28 -19.14
C THR A 385 13.33 -17.37 -18.66
N ALA A 386 14.25 -16.62 -19.27
CA ALA A 386 15.64 -16.59 -18.86
C ALA A 386 15.80 -16.08 -17.42
N ASN A 387 15.08 -14.97 -17.06
CA ASN A 387 15.09 -14.42 -15.72
C ASN A 387 14.53 -15.41 -14.68
N PHE A 388 13.40 -16.04 -14.99
CA PHE A 388 12.79 -17.04 -14.13
C PHE A 388 13.72 -18.23 -13.86
N ASN A 389 14.35 -18.77 -14.92
CA ASN A 389 15.28 -19.88 -14.81
C ASN A 389 16.55 -19.49 -14.04
N ARG A 390 17.07 -18.28 -14.26
CA ARG A 390 18.22 -17.73 -13.54
C ARG A 390 17.97 -17.73 -12.03
N ILE A 391 16.84 -17.17 -11.60
CA ILE A 391 16.49 -17.07 -10.16
C ILE A 391 16.36 -18.47 -9.53
N ASN A 392 15.66 -19.39 -10.20
CA ASN A 392 15.53 -20.75 -9.69
C ASN A 392 16.89 -21.46 -9.60
N GLN A 393 17.79 -21.23 -10.56
CA GLN A 393 19.13 -21.79 -10.54
C GLN A 393 19.98 -21.20 -9.43
N GLU A 394 19.93 -19.88 -9.20
CA GLU A 394 20.64 -19.18 -8.13
C GLU A 394 20.22 -19.70 -6.75
N VAL A 395 18.92 -19.92 -6.53
CA VAL A 395 18.42 -20.52 -5.27
C VAL A 395 18.92 -21.95 -5.09
N LYS A 396 18.86 -22.77 -6.14
CA LYS A 396 19.35 -24.14 -6.10
C LYS A 396 20.85 -24.20 -5.79
N GLU A 397 21.64 -23.32 -6.39
CA GLU A 397 23.09 -23.23 -6.13
C GLU A 397 23.36 -22.75 -4.70
N MET A 398 22.58 -21.80 -4.18
CA MET A 398 22.66 -21.35 -2.79
C MET A 398 22.41 -22.50 -1.83
N ILE A 399 21.33 -23.27 -2.00
CA ILE A 399 21.00 -24.45 -1.18
C ILE A 399 22.14 -25.45 -1.23
N GLY A 400 22.60 -25.81 -2.42
CA GLY A 400 23.70 -26.80 -2.59
C GLY A 400 25.04 -26.33 -1.99
N LYS A 401 25.31 -25.01 -1.98
CA LYS A 401 26.48 -24.44 -1.31
C LYS A 401 26.37 -24.58 0.20
N ILE A 402 25.23 -24.19 0.77
CA ILE A 402 24.97 -24.25 2.22
C ILE A 402 25.05 -25.70 2.71
N GLN A 403 24.41 -26.64 2.03
CA GLN A 403 24.47 -28.08 2.36
C GLN A 403 25.90 -28.61 2.38
N LYS A 404 26.74 -28.26 1.38
CA LYS A 404 28.16 -28.67 1.32
C LYS A 404 29.00 -28.06 2.46
N GLU A 405 28.70 -26.83 2.87
CA GLU A 405 29.38 -26.19 4.00
C GLU A 405 28.94 -26.81 5.35
N PHE A 406 27.70 -27.29 5.44
CA PHE A 406 27.14 -27.91 6.65
C PHE A 406 27.65 -29.35 6.84
N VAL A 407 27.81 -30.11 5.76
CA VAL A 407 28.34 -31.48 5.81
C VAL A 407 29.84 -31.54 6.14
N LYS A 408 30.55 -30.42 5.97
CA LYS A 408 31.99 -30.31 6.30
C LYS A 408 32.27 -29.91 7.76
N LYS A 409 31.23 -29.62 8.53
CA LYS A 409 31.27 -29.33 9.98
C LYS A 409 30.83 -30.55 10.78
#